data_d9a594edecc3be653f5acb15fc26d034
#
_entry.id   d9a594edecc3be653f5acb15fc26d034
#
_cell.length_a   1.000
_cell.length_b   1.000
_cell.length_c   1.000
_cell.angle_alpha   90.00
_cell.angle_beta   90.00
_cell.angle_gamma   90.00
#
_symmetry.space_group_name_H-M   'P 1'
#
loop_
_entity.id
_entity.type
_entity.pdbx_description
1 polymer ?
#
loop_
_entity_poly.entity_id
_entity_poly.type
_entity_poly.pdbx_seq_one_letter_code
_entity_poly.pdbx_strand_id
1 'polypeptide(L)'
;ATADGAEAATAAEKYIADQKQRLGIPIHAEIKQPTKTVGQTSSLDNEEEVAPHAGNWLSADIDQQLKPIFARLTKTVTLQVLTNGTPLSDQLLGFVTEFAGLDADHMKVEKQAAPQNVKYLPQLRLLDDTGNDTGLHYAGIPTGHELNSLVLGIYNVAGPGQTISPEMVERIKALPEATIKIGVSLTCHFCPDVVAACQRMAALNPKITATMIDLQHFPELRKAKNIMSVPATMINGGPVIFGSQTMDQLVTAVEKTRP
;
A
#
# COMPACT_ATOMS: atom_id res chain seq x y z
N ALA A 1 32.32 2.70 0.83
CA ALA A 1 31.28 3.09 -0.15
C ALA A 1 30.75 1.93 -0.99
N THR A 2 31.39 0.74 -0.94
CA THR A 2 30.94 -0.47 -1.68
C THR A 2 30.13 -1.45 -0.83
N ALA A 3 30.09 -1.27 0.48
CA ALA A 3 29.34 -2.12 1.40
C ALA A 3 27.81 -1.83 1.40
N ASP A 4 27.42 -0.57 1.26
CA ASP A 4 26.02 -0.15 1.36
C ASP A 4 25.13 -0.67 0.22
N GLY A 5 25.68 -0.81 -0.99
CA GLY A 5 24.94 -1.34 -2.14
C GLY A 5 24.67 -2.83 -2.06
N ALA A 6 25.59 -3.59 -1.50
CA ALA A 6 25.44 -5.04 -1.29
C ALA A 6 24.48 -5.35 -0.15
N GLU A 7 24.50 -4.54 0.92
CA GLU A 7 23.53 -4.66 2.03
C GLU A 7 22.10 -4.32 1.59
N ALA A 8 21.92 -3.27 0.78
CA ALA A 8 20.61 -2.91 0.24
C ALA A 8 20.05 -3.99 -0.70
N ALA A 9 20.89 -4.58 -1.57
CA ALA A 9 20.49 -5.69 -2.43
C ALA A 9 20.09 -6.92 -1.63
N THR A 10 20.89 -7.28 -0.61
CA THR A 10 20.61 -8.41 0.29
C THR A 10 19.32 -8.19 1.11
N ALA A 11 19.07 -6.95 1.52
CA ALA A 11 17.84 -6.58 2.23
C ALA A 11 16.60 -6.71 1.32
N ALA A 12 16.69 -6.30 0.06
CA ALA A 12 15.62 -6.42 -0.91
C ALA A 12 15.32 -7.89 -1.23
N GLU A 13 16.35 -8.72 -1.45
CA GLU A 13 16.20 -10.17 -1.67
C GLU A 13 15.57 -10.88 -0.47
N LYS A 14 16.00 -10.54 0.74
CA LYS A 14 15.45 -11.07 1.98
C LYS A 14 13.99 -10.64 2.17
N TYR A 15 13.66 -9.39 1.83
CA TYR A 15 12.31 -8.88 1.87
C TYR A 15 11.38 -9.61 0.89
N ILE A 16 11.80 -9.79 -0.37
CA ILE A 16 11.04 -10.54 -1.38
C ILE A 16 10.85 -12.01 -0.95
N ALA A 17 11.90 -12.64 -0.42
CA ALA A 17 11.83 -14.00 0.09
C ALA A 17 10.86 -14.12 1.27
N ASP A 18 10.89 -13.17 2.21
CA ASP A 18 9.98 -13.12 3.36
C ASP A 18 8.51 -12.92 2.92
N GLN A 19 8.26 -12.04 1.94
CA GLN A 19 6.92 -11.85 1.38
C GLN A 19 6.41 -13.11 0.66
N LYS A 20 7.26 -13.77 -0.12
CA LYS A 20 6.90 -15.05 -0.76
C LYS A 20 6.59 -16.13 0.28
N GLN A 21 7.35 -16.19 1.36
CA GLN A 21 7.10 -17.12 2.47
C GLN A 21 5.77 -16.82 3.17
N ARG A 22 5.47 -15.54 3.44
CA ARG A 22 4.18 -15.09 4.03
C ARG A 22 2.99 -15.42 3.14
N LEU A 23 3.17 -15.41 1.83
CA LEU A 23 2.15 -15.75 0.84
C LEU A 23 2.10 -17.25 0.52
N GLY A 24 3.02 -18.06 1.06
CA GLY A 24 3.15 -19.48 0.75
C GLY A 24 3.53 -19.76 -0.71
N ILE A 25 4.26 -18.85 -1.35
CA ILE A 25 4.72 -18.98 -2.73
C ILE A 25 6.09 -19.65 -2.73
N PRO A 26 6.33 -20.71 -3.54
CA PRO A 26 7.62 -21.39 -3.61
C PRO A 26 8.74 -20.43 -4.04
N ILE A 27 9.84 -20.41 -3.28
CA ILE A 27 11.01 -19.59 -3.57
C ILE A 27 11.87 -20.32 -4.62
N HIS A 28 11.52 -20.19 -5.89
CA HIS A 28 12.34 -20.68 -7.00
C HIS A 28 12.41 -19.60 -8.08
N ALA A 29 13.47 -18.78 -8.04
CA ALA A 29 14.17 -18.19 -9.18
C ALA A 29 15.20 -17.16 -8.69
N GLU A 30 16.43 -17.32 -9.10
CA GLU A 30 17.48 -16.30 -9.01
C GLU A 30 17.11 -15.13 -9.94
N ILE A 31 16.85 -13.95 -9.35
CA ILE A 31 16.64 -12.71 -10.12
C ILE A 31 18.02 -12.10 -10.38
N LYS A 32 18.49 -12.18 -11.62
CA LYS A 32 19.66 -11.41 -12.07
C LYS A 32 19.27 -9.95 -12.18
N GLN A 33 19.89 -9.09 -11.38
CA GLN A 33 19.70 -7.64 -11.43
C GLN A 33 20.37 -7.00 -12.64
N PRO A 34 19.75 -5.99 -13.29
CA PRO A 34 20.46 -5.13 -14.22
C PRO A 34 21.36 -4.15 -13.43
N THR A 35 22.65 -4.16 -13.73
CA THR A 35 23.63 -3.21 -13.21
C THR A 35 23.28 -1.78 -13.63
N LYS A 36 22.95 -0.90 -12.68
CA LYS A 36 22.96 0.55 -12.86
C LYS A 36 23.87 1.21 -11.83
N THR A 37 24.67 2.10 -12.35
CA THR A 37 25.75 2.89 -11.76
C THR A 37 25.24 3.76 -10.60
N VAL A 38 26.00 3.74 -9.51
CA VAL A 38 25.81 4.53 -8.30
C VAL A 38 26.04 6.02 -8.58
N GLY A 39 25.12 6.87 -8.11
CA GLY A 39 25.29 8.32 -8.06
C GLY A 39 24.42 8.96 -7.00
N GLN A 40 25.06 9.29 -5.90
CA GLN A 40 24.79 10.41 -4.97
C GLN A 40 23.49 10.44 -4.13
N THR A 41 23.71 10.55 -2.84
CA THR A 41 22.83 11.02 -1.77
C THR A 41 22.07 12.28 -2.20
N SER A 42 20.74 12.26 -2.18
CA SER A 42 19.91 13.43 -2.35
C SER A 42 19.17 13.78 -1.05
N SER A 43 19.43 15.01 -0.60
CA SER A 43 18.59 15.77 0.30
C SER A 43 17.14 15.86 -0.22
N LEU A 44 16.16 15.84 0.68
CA LEU A 44 14.72 15.81 0.45
C LEU A 44 14.12 17.09 -0.21
N ASP A 45 14.92 17.88 -0.91
CA ASP A 45 14.52 19.21 -1.42
C ASP A 45 14.43 19.32 -2.96
N ASN A 46 14.42 18.22 -3.69
CA ASN A 46 14.16 18.26 -5.12
C ASN A 46 12.68 17.98 -5.41
N GLU A 47 11.93 19.04 -5.66
CA GLU A 47 10.66 19.03 -6.37
C GLU A 47 10.92 18.60 -7.82
N GLU A 48 11.04 17.30 -8.09
CA GLU A 48 10.88 16.80 -9.45
C GLU A 48 9.38 16.80 -9.76
N GLU A 49 8.97 17.76 -10.58
CA GLU A 49 7.71 17.69 -11.32
C GLU A 49 7.63 16.32 -12.01
N VAL A 50 6.73 15.47 -11.52
CA VAL A 50 6.49 14.17 -12.13
C VAL A 50 5.93 14.43 -13.52
N ALA A 51 6.78 14.27 -14.54
CA ALA A 51 6.37 14.35 -15.94
C ALA A 51 5.18 13.39 -16.18
N PRO A 52 4.20 13.77 -17.03
CA PRO A 52 3.06 12.91 -17.31
C PRO A 52 3.57 11.58 -17.86
N HIS A 53 3.36 10.49 -17.10
CA HIS A 53 3.66 9.14 -17.58
C HIS A 53 2.73 8.81 -18.73
N ALA A 54 3.27 8.77 -19.93
CA ALA A 54 2.58 8.26 -21.12
C ALA A 54 2.64 6.73 -21.13
N GLY A 55 1.72 6.06 -20.38
CA GLY A 55 1.51 4.62 -20.43
C GLY A 55 2.76 3.74 -20.14
N ASN A 56 2.63 2.68 -19.42
CA ASN A 56 3.60 1.71 -18.87
C ASN A 56 4.03 2.04 -17.44
N TRP A 57 3.09 1.90 -16.53
CA TRP A 57 3.34 1.94 -15.10
C TRP A 57 4.03 0.67 -14.60
N LEU A 58 3.78 -0.45 -15.30
CA LEU A 58 4.23 -1.78 -14.92
C LEU A 58 5.19 -2.34 -15.97
N SER A 59 6.31 -2.88 -15.52
CA SER A 59 7.21 -3.62 -16.41
C SER A 59 6.68 -5.04 -16.66
N ALA A 60 7.06 -5.63 -17.80
CA ALA A 60 6.72 -7.03 -18.11
C ALA A 60 7.20 -8.03 -17.04
N ASP A 61 8.28 -7.71 -16.33
CA ASP A 61 8.78 -8.53 -15.23
C ASP A 61 7.84 -8.52 -14.02
N ILE A 62 7.21 -7.39 -13.73
CA ILE A 62 6.21 -7.26 -12.65
C ILE A 62 4.98 -8.13 -12.99
N ASP A 63 4.49 -8.10 -14.23
CA ASP A 63 3.38 -8.96 -14.66
C ASP A 63 3.69 -10.44 -14.38
N GLN A 64 4.87 -10.92 -14.78
CA GLN A 64 5.26 -12.31 -14.53
C GLN A 64 5.35 -12.67 -13.03
N GLN A 65 5.79 -11.73 -12.19
CA GLN A 65 5.89 -11.94 -10.75
C GLN A 65 4.52 -11.95 -10.05
N LEU A 66 3.55 -11.19 -10.55
CA LEU A 66 2.22 -11.07 -9.96
C LEU A 66 1.27 -12.21 -10.37
N LYS A 67 1.43 -12.82 -11.54
CA LYS A 67 0.60 -13.93 -12.01
C LYS A 67 0.37 -15.06 -10.98
N PRO A 68 1.40 -15.59 -10.30
CA PRO A 68 1.19 -16.64 -9.29
C PRO A 68 0.38 -16.18 -8.07
N ILE A 69 0.40 -14.88 -7.78
CA ILE A 69 -0.37 -14.29 -6.68
C ILE A 69 -1.83 -14.17 -7.10
N PHE A 70 -2.08 -13.61 -8.28
CA PHE A 70 -3.42 -13.39 -8.80
C PHE A 70 -4.14 -14.70 -9.14
N ALA A 71 -3.42 -15.71 -9.60
CA ALA A 71 -3.98 -17.06 -9.76
C ALA A 71 -4.60 -17.68 -8.49
N ARG A 72 -4.37 -17.07 -7.33
CA ARG A 72 -4.96 -17.49 -6.05
C ARG A 72 -6.17 -16.63 -5.63
N LEU A 73 -6.53 -15.63 -6.41
CA LEU A 73 -7.76 -14.88 -6.19
C LEU A 73 -8.96 -15.80 -6.47
N THR A 74 -9.99 -15.70 -5.66
CA THR A 74 -11.21 -16.53 -5.75
C THR A 74 -12.46 -15.69 -5.79
N LYS A 75 -12.33 -14.39 -5.58
CA LYS A 75 -13.40 -13.39 -5.59
C LYS A 75 -13.01 -12.22 -6.47
N THR A 76 -13.99 -11.41 -6.81
CA THR A 76 -13.72 -10.14 -7.48
C THR A 76 -13.46 -9.02 -6.48
N VAL A 77 -12.65 -8.05 -6.90
CA VAL A 77 -12.43 -6.79 -6.18
C VAL A 77 -12.65 -5.63 -7.14
N THR A 78 -13.34 -4.59 -6.71
CA THR A 78 -13.47 -3.37 -7.50
C THR A 78 -12.47 -2.34 -7.01
N LEU A 79 -11.63 -1.88 -7.94
CA LEU A 79 -10.66 -0.81 -7.77
C LEU A 79 -11.36 0.52 -8.07
N GLN A 80 -11.97 1.12 -7.05
CA GLN A 80 -12.71 2.36 -7.19
C GLN A 80 -11.79 3.57 -7.07
N VAL A 81 -11.69 4.35 -8.15
CA VAL A 81 -10.90 5.58 -8.19
C VAL A 81 -11.80 6.78 -7.94
N LEU A 82 -11.64 7.40 -6.77
CA LEU A 82 -12.30 8.67 -6.43
C LEU A 82 -11.47 9.82 -7.00
N THR A 83 -12.09 10.59 -7.90
CA THR A 83 -11.42 11.66 -8.67
C THR A 83 -11.85 13.04 -8.20
N ASN A 84 -10.94 14.02 -8.32
CA ASN A 84 -11.20 15.44 -8.08
C ASN A 84 -10.91 16.32 -9.31
N GLY A 85 -10.73 15.72 -10.49
CA GLY A 85 -10.50 16.42 -11.75
C GLY A 85 -9.07 16.99 -11.93
N THR A 86 -8.12 16.59 -11.08
CA THR A 86 -6.71 16.97 -11.22
C THR A 86 -5.95 16.02 -12.15
N PRO A 87 -4.80 16.44 -12.72
CA PRO A 87 -3.95 15.54 -13.50
C PRO A 87 -3.54 14.27 -12.72
N LEU A 88 -3.35 14.35 -11.42
CA LEU A 88 -3.06 13.19 -10.57
C LEU A 88 -4.21 12.17 -10.56
N SER A 89 -5.47 12.64 -10.69
CA SER A 89 -6.64 11.74 -10.84
C SER A 89 -6.56 10.91 -12.12
N ASP A 90 -6.14 11.52 -13.22
CA ASP A 90 -6.03 10.83 -14.50
C ASP A 90 -4.85 9.85 -14.49
N GLN A 91 -3.76 10.22 -13.84
CA GLN A 91 -2.61 9.33 -13.62
C GLN A 91 -2.97 8.12 -12.76
N LEU A 92 -3.67 8.33 -11.64
CA LEU A 92 -4.14 7.23 -10.79
C LEU A 92 -5.08 6.30 -11.55
N LEU A 93 -6.01 6.85 -12.33
CA LEU A 93 -6.92 6.05 -13.15
C LEU A 93 -6.17 5.25 -14.21
N GLY A 94 -5.17 5.84 -14.87
CA GLY A 94 -4.31 5.17 -15.85
C GLY A 94 -3.56 3.99 -15.21
N PHE A 95 -2.91 4.23 -14.07
CA PHE A 95 -2.23 3.19 -13.30
C PHE A 95 -3.17 2.05 -12.91
N VAL A 96 -4.32 2.37 -12.32
CA VAL A 96 -5.29 1.36 -11.84
C VAL A 96 -5.87 0.55 -13.01
N THR A 97 -6.10 1.19 -14.17
CA THR A 97 -6.60 0.51 -15.36
C THR A 97 -5.57 -0.49 -15.92
N GLU A 98 -4.31 -0.08 -16.00
CA GLU A 98 -3.22 -0.96 -16.43
C GLU A 98 -3.03 -2.11 -15.43
N PHE A 99 -3.02 -1.81 -14.13
CA PHE A 99 -2.87 -2.81 -13.09
C PHE A 99 -4.00 -3.85 -13.09
N ALA A 100 -5.25 -3.41 -13.21
CA ALA A 100 -6.41 -4.31 -13.29
C ALA A 100 -6.38 -5.21 -14.53
N GLY A 101 -5.77 -4.73 -15.63
CA GLY A 101 -5.57 -5.51 -16.85
C GLY A 101 -4.70 -6.77 -16.66
N LEU A 102 -3.93 -6.87 -15.56
CA LEU A 102 -3.14 -8.06 -15.23
C LEU A 102 -4.01 -9.27 -14.84
N ASP A 103 -5.22 -9.02 -14.33
CA ASP A 103 -6.21 -10.06 -14.02
C ASP A 103 -7.64 -9.47 -14.10
N ALA A 104 -8.13 -9.29 -15.32
CA ALA A 104 -9.44 -8.69 -15.58
C ALA A 104 -10.62 -9.56 -15.13
N ASP A 105 -10.40 -10.83 -14.86
CA ASP A 105 -11.44 -11.74 -14.34
C ASP A 105 -11.76 -11.44 -12.87
N HIS A 106 -10.76 -11.03 -12.08
CA HIS A 106 -10.92 -10.75 -10.66
C HIS A 106 -10.89 -9.26 -10.32
N MET A 107 -10.33 -8.39 -11.17
CA MET A 107 -10.21 -6.96 -10.88
C MET A 107 -11.06 -6.11 -11.82
N LYS A 108 -11.94 -5.29 -11.26
CA LYS A 108 -12.78 -4.32 -11.98
C LYS A 108 -12.34 -2.91 -11.64
N VAL A 109 -12.46 -1.99 -12.59
CA VAL A 109 -12.15 -0.57 -12.36
C VAL A 109 -13.44 0.23 -12.38
N GLU A 110 -13.62 1.09 -11.38
CA GLU A 110 -14.72 2.04 -11.30
C GLU A 110 -14.18 3.45 -11.10
N LYS A 111 -14.61 4.41 -11.93
CA LYS A 111 -14.32 5.84 -11.75
C LYS A 111 -15.50 6.53 -11.14
N GLN A 112 -15.30 7.26 -10.04
CA GLN A 112 -16.34 8.03 -9.37
C GLN A 112 -15.82 9.43 -9.02
N ALA A 113 -16.68 10.45 -9.16
CA ALA A 113 -16.39 11.76 -8.59
C ALA A 113 -16.40 11.67 -7.05
N ALA A 114 -15.37 12.24 -6.44
CA ALA A 114 -15.24 12.13 -4.99
C ALA A 114 -16.36 12.88 -4.24
N PRO A 115 -16.95 12.28 -3.19
CA PRO A 115 -17.82 12.98 -2.27
C PRO A 115 -17.09 14.14 -1.56
N GLN A 116 -17.81 15.22 -1.22
CA GLN A 116 -17.21 16.43 -0.62
C GLN A 116 -16.50 16.22 0.72
N ASN A 117 -16.86 15.17 1.44
CA ASN A 117 -16.30 14.85 2.76
C ASN A 117 -15.00 14.00 2.67
N VAL A 118 -14.59 13.56 1.49
CA VAL A 118 -13.36 12.77 1.31
C VAL A 118 -12.16 13.70 1.22
N LYS A 119 -11.16 13.43 2.05
CA LYS A 119 -9.87 14.15 2.07
C LYS A 119 -8.80 13.32 1.34
N TYR A 120 -7.72 14.01 0.96
CA TYR A 120 -6.57 13.38 0.29
C TYR A 120 -6.99 12.70 -1.02
N LEU A 121 -7.36 13.51 -2.00
CA LEU A 121 -7.77 13.09 -3.33
C LEU A 121 -6.68 13.38 -4.38
N PRO A 122 -6.56 12.52 -5.41
CA PRO A 122 -7.39 11.36 -5.70
C PRO A 122 -7.11 10.19 -4.76
N GLN A 123 -8.06 9.25 -4.68
CA GLN A 123 -7.97 8.10 -3.78
C GLN A 123 -8.44 6.83 -4.49
N LEU A 124 -7.66 5.76 -4.38
CA LEU A 124 -8.10 4.42 -4.72
C LEU A 124 -8.71 3.76 -3.48
N ARG A 125 -9.85 3.10 -3.66
CA ARG A 125 -10.50 2.24 -2.66
C ARG A 125 -10.68 0.84 -3.19
N LEU A 126 -10.54 -0.15 -2.34
CA LEU A 126 -10.87 -1.52 -2.66
C LEU A 126 -12.28 -1.84 -2.16
N LEU A 127 -13.17 -2.20 -3.08
CA LEU A 127 -14.50 -2.71 -2.74
C LEU A 127 -14.52 -4.22 -2.88
N ASP A 128 -15.21 -4.91 -1.98
CA ASP A 128 -15.35 -6.36 -2.04
C ASP A 128 -16.25 -6.85 -3.20
N ASP A 129 -16.45 -8.15 -3.31
CA ASP A 129 -17.27 -8.80 -4.34
C ASP A 129 -18.75 -8.46 -4.25
N THR A 130 -19.21 -7.83 -3.17
CA THR A 130 -20.56 -7.31 -2.98
C THR A 130 -20.66 -5.80 -3.18
N GLY A 131 -19.54 -5.11 -3.44
CA GLY A 131 -19.46 -3.67 -3.66
C GLY A 131 -19.31 -2.84 -2.38
N ASN A 132 -19.06 -3.46 -1.23
CA ASN A 132 -18.83 -2.75 0.02
C ASN A 132 -17.39 -2.22 0.09
N ASP A 133 -17.22 -1.02 0.64
CA ASP A 133 -15.90 -0.47 0.95
C ASP A 133 -15.23 -1.30 2.05
N THR A 134 -14.08 -1.87 1.75
CA THR A 134 -13.32 -2.73 2.67
C THR A 134 -12.47 -1.94 3.68
N GLY A 135 -12.47 -0.62 3.57
CA GLY A 135 -11.61 0.25 4.38
C GLY A 135 -10.14 0.29 3.93
N LEU A 136 -9.78 -0.36 2.83
CA LEU A 136 -8.44 -0.31 2.26
C LEU A 136 -8.35 0.83 1.24
N HIS A 137 -7.66 1.91 1.61
CA HIS A 137 -7.60 3.12 0.81
C HIS A 137 -6.15 3.53 0.52
N TYR A 138 -5.94 4.17 -0.64
CA TYR A 138 -4.65 4.71 -1.09
C TYR A 138 -4.87 6.13 -1.63
N ALA A 139 -4.31 7.12 -0.97
CA ALA A 139 -4.28 8.50 -1.42
C ALA A 139 -2.94 8.77 -2.14
N GLY A 140 -3.02 9.05 -3.43
CA GLY A 140 -1.91 9.04 -4.36
C GLY A 140 -1.83 7.73 -5.16
N ILE A 141 -0.72 7.52 -5.87
CA ILE A 141 -0.54 6.37 -6.77
C ILE A 141 0.36 5.34 -6.07
N PRO A 142 -0.13 4.14 -5.70
CA PRO A 142 0.64 3.14 -4.96
C PRO A 142 1.64 2.40 -5.87
N THR A 143 2.66 3.12 -6.32
CA THR A 143 3.80 2.61 -7.11
C THR A 143 5.04 2.45 -6.24
N GLY A 144 6.20 2.17 -6.84
CA GLY A 144 7.44 1.96 -6.09
C GLY A 144 7.29 0.83 -5.08
N HIS A 145 7.73 1.05 -3.85
CA HIS A 145 7.60 0.03 -2.79
C HIS A 145 6.14 -0.22 -2.38
N GLU A 146 5.26 0.78 -2.50
CA GLU A 146 3.84 0.65 -2.14
C GLU A 146 3.02 -0.21 -3.11
N LEU A 147 3.54 -0.55 -4.29
CA LEU A 147 2.93 -1.55 -5.16
C LEU A 147 2.73 -2.88 -4.41
N ASN A 148 3.65 -3.22 -3.53
CA ASN A 148 3.55 -4.44 -2.72
C ASN A 148 2.38 -4.37 -1.72
N SER A 149 2.15 -3.23 -1.07
CA SER A 149 0.99 -3.07 -0.18
C SER A 149 -0.34 -3.17 -0.94
N LEU A 150 -0.41 -2.67 -2.19
CA LEU A 150 -1.59 -2.81 -3.04
C LEU A 150 -1.85 -4.29 -3.41
N VAL A 151 -0.83 -5.02 -3.84
CA VAL A 151 -0.92 -6.45 -4.17
C VAL A 151 -1.41 -7.24 -2.96
N LEU A 152 -0.85 -6.98 -1.78
CA LEU A 152 -1.28 -7.63 -0.53
C LEU A 152 -2.71 -7.22 -0.13
N GLY A 153 -3.10 -5.97 -0.35
CA GLY A 153 -4.46 -5.49 -0.13
C GLY A 153 -5.47 -6.26 -0.96
N ILE A 154 -5.24 -6.40 -2.26
CA ILE A 154 -6.08 -7.18 -3.18
C ILE A 154 -6.13 -8.65 -2.75
N TYR A 155 -4.98 -9.25 -2.43
CA TYR A 155 -4.90 -10.62 -1.96
C TYR A 155 -5.67 -10.84 -0.64
N ASN A 156 -5.72 -9.84 0.23
CA ASN A 156 -6.50 -9.89 1.47
C ASN A 156 -8.00 -9.78 1.25
N VAL A 157 -8.44 -9.09 0.18
CA VAL A 157 -9.86 -8.87 -0.14
C VAL A 157 -10.42 -9.98 -1.01
N ALA A 158 -9.69 -10.36 -2.08
CA ALA A 158 -10.20 -11.26 -3.12
C ALA A 158 -9.58 -12.66 -3.09
N GLY A 159 -8.51 -12.88 -2.31
CA GLY A 159 -7.83 -14.15 -2.15
C GLY A 159 -7.97 -14.74 -0.75
N PRO A 160 -7.14 -15.75 -0.42
CA PRO A 160 -7.13 -16.37 0.92
C PRO A 160 -6.66 -15.44 2.04
N GLY A 161 -6.04 -14.31 1.67
CA GLY A 161 -5.48 -13.34 2.59
C GLY A 161 -4.15 -13.79 3.23
N GLN A 162 -3.44 -12.83 3.81
CA GLN A 162 -2.20 -13.08 4.54
C GLN A 162 -2.48 -13.94 5.79
N THR A 163 -1.66 -14.97 5.97
CA THR A 163 -1.75 -15.84 7.15
C THR A 163 -1.29 -15.10 8.40
N ILE A 164 -2.14 -15.05 9.40
CA ILE A 164 -1.85 -14.57 10.75
C ILE A 164 -2.42 -15.56 11.77
N SER A 165 -1.97 -15.51 13.01
CA SER A 165 -2.45 -16.45 14.03
C SER A 165 -3.95 -16.27 14.30
N PRO A 166 -4.69 -17.34 14.61
CA PRO A 166 -6.10 -17.24 14.97
C PRO A 166 -6.37 -16.27 16.12
N GLU A 167 -5.48 -16.24 17.11
CA GLU A 167 -5.53 -15.31 18.23
C GLU A 167 -5.46 -13.86 17.77
N MET A 168 -4.56 -13.53 16.83
CA MET A 168 -4.46 -12.19 16.26
C MET A 168 -5.71 -11.82 15.45
N VAL A 169 -6.30 -12.77 14.73
CA VAL A 169 -7.58 -12.56 14.03
C VAL A 169 -8.68 -12.13 15.00
N GLU A 170 -8.82 -12.84 16.11
CA GLU A 170 -9.87 -12.52 17.10
C GLU A 170 -9.60 -11.17 17.81
N ARG A 171 -8.35 -10.84 18.08
CA ARG A 171 -7.99 -9.51 18.60
C ARG A 171 -8.40 -8.40 17.63
N ILE A 172 -8.09 -8.56 16.33
CA ILE A 172 -8.43 -7.57 15.30
C ILE A 172 -9.95 -7.41 15.18
N LYS A 173 -10.71 -8.50 15.15
CA LYS A 173 -12.19 -8.44 15.11
C LYS A 173 -12.81 -7.74 16.31
N ALA A 174 -12.18 -7.82 17.46
CA ALA A 174 -12.63 -7.19 18.70
C ALA A 174 -12.25 -5.71 18.82
N LEU A 175 -11.44 -5.16 17.89
CA LEU A 175 -11.04 -3.76 17.91
C LEU A 175 -12.25 -2.82 17.76
N PRO A 176 -12.22 -1.65 18.41
CA PRO A 176 -13.20 -0.60 18.21
C PRO A 176 -13.08 0.01 16.82
N GLU A 177 -14.04 0.85 16.45
CA GLU A 177 -13.95 1.67 15.25
C GLU A 177 -12.66 2.51 15.26
N ALA A 178 -11.94 2.49 14.14
CA ALA A 178 -10.69 3.23 14.01
C ALA A 178 -10.44 3.68 12.58
N THR A 179 -9.98 4.93 12.47
CA THR A 179 -9.42 5.48 11.23
C THR A 179 -7.90 5.56 11.34
N ILE A 180 -7.20 4.78 10.54
CA ILE A 180 -5.74 4.72 10.53
C ILE A 180 -5.24 5.41 9.26
N LYS A 181 -4.36 6.39 9.39
CA LYS A 181 -3.68 7.05 8.28
C LYS A 181 -2.20 6.78 8.37
N ILE A 182 -1.61 6.35 7.27
CA ILE A 182 -0.20 6.02 7.19
C ILE A 182 0.45 6.93 6.15
N GLY A 183 1.23 7.92 6.63
CA GLY A 183 2.06 8.77 5.78
C GLY A 183 3.28 8.00 5.31
N VAL A 184 3.47 7.93 3.99
CA VAL A 184 4.53 7.15 3.35
C VAL A 184 5.34 7.99 2.35
N SER A 185 6.47 7.43 1.91
CA SER A 185 7.18 7.79 0.69
C SER A 185 7.30 6.55 -0.17
N LEU A 186 7.11 6.66 -1.48
CA LEU A 186 7.17 5.53 -2.41
C LEU A 186 8.57 4.87 -2.49
N THR A 187 9.60 5.56 -2.00
CA THR A 187 10.98 5.06 -1.89
C THR A 187 11.32 4.46 -0.52
N CYS A 188 10.38 4.44 0.41
CA CYS A 188 10.58 3.94 1.77
C CYS A 188 10.44 2.42 1.83
N HIS A 189 11.49 1.69 2.21
CA HIS A 189 11.48 0.23 2.28
C HIS A 189 10.60 -0.33 3.42
N PHE A 190 10.38 0.42 4.49
CA PHE A 190 9.62 -0.02 5.67
C PHE A 190 8.14 0.33 5.62
N CYS A 191 7.75 1.27 4.73
CA CYS A 191 6.39 1.76 4.65
C CYS A 191 5.38 0.68 4.24
N PRO A 192 5.65 -0.17 3.22
CA PRO A 192 4.69 -1.18 2.78
C PRO A 192 4.29 -2.19 3.86
N ASP A 193 5.20 -2.55 4.75
CA ASP A 193 4.90 -3.50 5.84
C ASP A 193 3.88 -2.92 6.82
N VAL A 194 4.03 -1.63 7.16
CA VAL A 194 3.11 -0.95 8.07
C VAL A 194 1.75 -0.73 7.39
N VAL A 195 1.75 -0.34 6.11
CA VAL A 195 0.52 -0.20 5.32
C VAL A 195 -0.21 -1.53 5.23
N ALA A 196 0.47 -2.60 4.82
CA ALA A 196 -0.13 -3.93 4.68
C ALA A 196 -0.68 -4.47 6.02
N ALA A 197 0.02 -4.23 7.13
CA ALA A 197 -0.47 -4.62 8.45
C ALA A 197 -1.76 -3.87 8.83
N CYS A 198 -1.82 -2.55 8.65
CA CYS A 198 -3.02 -1.76 8.92
C CYS A 198 -4.18 -2.16 7.99
N GLN A 199 -3.90 -2.40 6.71
CA GLN A 199 -4.90 -2.82 5.75
C GLN A 199 -5.40 -4.26 5.99
N ARG A 200 -4.52 -5.15 6.50
CA ARG A 200 -4.98 -6.48 6.95
C ARG A 200 -5.97 -6.38 8.11
N MET A 201 -5.77 -5.42 9.01
CA MET A 201 -6.73 -5.15 10.09
C MET A 201 -8.08 -4.68 9.52
N ALA A 202 -8.08 -3.76 8.54
CA ALA A 202 -9.30 -3.30 7.89
C ALA A 202 -10.02 -4.43 7.12
N ALA A 203 -9.30 -5.27 6.38
CA ALA A 203 -9.86 -6.42 5.69
C ALA A 203 -10.53 -7.45 6.62
N LEU A 204 -10.16 -7.49 7.89
CA LEU A 204 -10.71 -8.41 8.90
C LEU A 204 -11.78 -7.77 9.79
N ASN A 205 -11.82 -6.45 9.86
CA ASN A 205 -12.76 -5.72 10.72
C ASN A 205 -13.33 -4.50 9.97
N PRO A 206 -14.61 -4.54 9.55
CA PRO A 206 -15.23 -3.46 8.78
C PRO A 206 -15.38 -2.13 9.54
N LYS A 207 -15.06 -2.10 10.83
CA LYS A 207 -15.01 -0.86 11.62
C LYS A 207 -13.69 -0.11 11.47
N ILE A 208 -12.71 -0.69 10.77
CA ILE A 208 -11.39 -0.10 10.58
C ILE A 208 -11.24 0.40 9.15
N THR A 209 -10.75 1.63 9.02
CA THR A 209 -10.31 2.18 7.75
C THR A 209 -8.80 2.44 7.82
N ALA A 210 -8.04 1.94 6.85
CA ALA A 210 -6.60 2.15 6.74
C ALA A 210 -6.27 2.84 5.41
N THR A 211 -5.79 4.09 5.48
CA THR A 211 -5.45 4.90 4.31
C THR A 211 -3.94 5.10 4.22
N MET A 212 -3.32 4.56 3.18
CA MET A 212 -1.97 4.95 2.76
C MET A 212 -2.04 6.37 2.17
N ILE A 213 -1.11 7.26 2.54
CA ILE A 213 -1.06 8.63 2.07
C ILE A 213 0.37 8.94 1.61
N ASP A 214 0.54 9.16 0.31
CA ASP A 214 1.81 9.61 -0.25
C ASP A 214 2.08 11.07 0.13
N LEU A 215 3.03 11.30 1.04
CA LEU A 215 3.33 12.63 1.56
C LEU A 215 3.97 13.57 0.53
N GLN A 216 4.40 13.07 -0.63
CA GLN A 216 4.85 13.90 -1.74
C GLN A 216 3.68 14.69 -2.34
N HIS A 217 2.52 14.05 -2.47
CA HIS A 217 1.31 14.69 -3.00
C HIS A 217 0.49 15.43 -1.95
N PHE A 218 0.74 15.18 -0.65
CA PHE A 218 -0.03 15.79 0.46
C PHE A 218 0.90 16.47 1.49
N PRO A 219 1.69 17.47 1.08
CA PRO A 219 2.64 18.15 1.96
C PRO A 219 1.98 18.90 3.12
N GLU A 220 0.70 19.27 2.98
CA GLU A 220 -0.08 19.89 4.05
C GLU A 220 -0.27 18.96 5.25
N LEU A 221 -0.45 17.66 5.04
CA LEU A 221 -0.50 16.69 6.14
C LEU A 221 0.85 16.60 6.85
N ARG A 222 1.94 16.55 6.06
CA ARG A 222 3.30 16.52 6.60
C ARG A 222 3.57 17.71 7.51
N LYS A 223 3.19 18.91 7.06
CA LYS A 223 3.34 20.17 7.84
C LYS A 223 2.43 20.17 9.07
N ALA A 224 1.14 19.86 8.90
CA ALA A 224 0.15 19.92 9.99
C ALA A 224 0.44 18.94 11.13
N LYS A 225 1.05 17.79 10.83
CA LYS A 225 1.40 16.75 11.80
C LYS A 225 2.89 16.71 12.15
N ASN A 226 3.67 17.66 11.65
CA ASN A 226 5.13 17.75 11.86
C ASN A 226 5.83 16.39 11.57
N ILE A 227 5.52 15.79 10.41
CA ILE A 227 6.06 14.47 10.05
C ILE A 227 7.48 14.62 9.56
N MET A 228 8.44 14.11 10.34
CA MET A 228 9.87 14.20 10.08
C MET A 228 10.45 12.96 9.40
N SER A 229 9.78 11.81 9.55
CA SER A 229 10.20 10.52 8.98
C SER A 229 9.01 9.63 8.66
N VAL A 230 9.23 8.62 7.81
CA VAL A 230 8.21 7.66 7.39
C VAL A 230 8.69 6.22 7.66
N PRO A 231 7.76 5.27 7.88
CA PRO A 231 6.31 5.44 7.95
C PRO A 231 5.86 6.27 9.15
N ALA A 232 4.75 7.00 8.97
CA ALA A 232 4.16 7.85 10.00
C ALA A 232 2.68 7.46 10.19
N THR A 233 2.37 6.74 11.26
CA THR A 233 1.03 6.20 11.53
C THR A 233 0.26 7.11 12.47
N MET A 234 -0.97 7.42 12.12
CA MET A 234 -1.89 8.25 12.92
C MET A 234 -3.21 7.47 13.11
N ILE A 235 -3.61 7.23 14.34
CA ILE A 235 -4.85 6.52 14.69
C ILE A 235 -5.84 7.53 15.26
N ASN A 236 -7.05 7.60 14.69
CA ASN A 236 -8.14 8.50 15.12
C ASN A 236 -7.71 9.97 15.23
N GLY A 237 -6.77 10.39 14.37
CA GLY A 237 -6.23 11.75 14.39
C GLY A 237 -5.29 12.07 15.55
N GLY A 238 -4.96 11.10 16.38
CA GLY A 238 -4.04 11.21 17.52
C GLY A 238 -2.60 11.53 17.15
N PRO A 239 -1.66 11.36 18.10
CA PRO A 239 -0.24 11.58 17.89
C PRO A 239 0.33 10.69 16.78
N VAL A 240 1.40 11.15 16.13
CA VAL A 240 2.10 10.37 15.10
C VAL A 240 2.98 9.30 15.75
N ILE A 241 2.83 8.06 15.31
CA ILE A 241 3.71 6.94 15.64
C ILE A 241 4.69 6.79 14.48
N PHE A 242 5.96 7.02 14.72
CA PHE A 242 7.01 7.00 13.72
C PHE A 242 7.68 5.63 13.60
N GLY A 243 8.12 5.33 12.39
CA GLY A 243 8.93 4.15 12.08
C GLY A 243 8.13 2.86 11.95
N SER A 244 8.86 1.80 11.72
CA SER A 244 8.31 0.46 11.50
C SER A 244 7.57 -0.05 12.76
N GLN A 245 6.37 -0.59 12.56
CA GLN A 245 5.53 -1.16 13.61
C GLN A 245 5.10 -2.57 13.23
N THR A 246 5.17 -3.49 14.16
CA THR A 246 4.59 -4.83 13.96
C THR A 246 3.07 -4.78 14.04
N MET A 247 2.39 -5.80 13.50
CA MET A 247 0.93 -5.92 13.62
C MET A 247 0.48 -5.90 15.09
N ASP A 248 1.19 -6.57 15.98
CA ASP A 248 0.87 -6.57 17.42
C ASP A 248 0.94 -5.17 18.05
N GLN A 249 1.98 -4.39 17.70
CA GLN A 249 2.12 -3.01 18.15
C GLN A 249 0.98 -2.12 17.63
N LEU A 250 0.59 -2.30 16.35
CA LEU A 250 -0.51 -1.54 15.74
C LEU A 250 -1.86 -1.90 16.35
N VAL A 251 -2.14 -3.20 16.54
CA VAL A 251 -3.36 -3.68 17.24
C VAL A 251 -3.42 -3.10 18.67
N THR A 252 -2.32 -3.20 19.41
CA THR A 252 -2.23 -2.63 20.76
C THR A 252 -2.43 -1.11 20.77
N ALA A 253 -1.94 -0.40 19.75
CA ALA A 253 -2.15 1.04 19.64
C ALA A 253 -3.63 1.39 19.41
N VAL A 254 -4.35 0.61 18.60
CA VAL A 254 -5.80 0.80 18.38
C VAL A 254 -6.60 0.44 19.66
N GLU A 255 -6.23 -0.64 20.35
CA GLU A 255 -6.86 -1.02 21.64
C GLU A 255 -6.82 0.10 22.68
N LYS A 256 -5.71 0.86 22.71
CA LYS A 256 -5.53 2.02 23.61
C LYS A 256 -6.36 3.26 23.23
N THR A 257 -6.96 3.30 22.03
CA THR A 257 -7.84 4.41 21.63
C THR A 257 -9.29 4.23 22.06
N ARG A 258 -9.61 3.18 22.81
CA ARG A 258 -10.96 3.01 23.42
C ARG A 258 -11.24 4.20 24.34
N PRO A 259 -12.45 4.79 24.22
CA PRO A 259 -12.87 5.86 25.11
C PRO A 259 -12.97 5.38 26.57
#